data_6b2ea2007c0b73bdfbdb20281d41be84
#
_entry.id   6b2ea2007c0b73bdfbdb20281d41be84
#
_cell.length_a   1.000
_cell.length_b   1.000
_cell.length_c   1.000
_cell.angle_alpha   90.00
_cell.angle_beta   90.00
_cell.angle_gamma   90.00
#
_symmetry.space_group_name_H-M   'P 1'
#
loop_
_entity.id
_entity.type
_entity.pdbx_description
1 polymer ?
#
loop_
_entity_poly.entity_id
_entity_poly.type
_entity_poly.pdbx_seq_one_letter_code
_entity_poly.pdbx_strand_id
1 'polypeptide(L)'
;MSKHWQPGGKKVAVRPSRIRRDPVRLANVPRLDEASIQKAELNSRSRQMWGGVAGVLGLALAMAVLIVGVGAATLSSYDPVAAAAQSKRFGQCYNTDAPNCVVDANTIYVRGAKYRVAGYAAPEIQDAACAAERDRGIAAAVKMVDVLNGGTVTVGEAIRDENGRETHRIEVDGRDVAPVMLDAGLARREGSDSADWCRAS
;
A
#
# COMPACT_ATOMS: atom_id res chain seq x y z
N MET A 1 -15.28 -2.37 -63.03
CA MET A 1 -14.02 -2.05 -63.77
C MET A 1 -12.85 -2.57 -62.94
N SER A 2 -12.43 -3.78 -63.26
CA SER A 2 -11.34 -4.50 -62.59
C SER A 2 -10.03 -4.22 -63.33
N LYS A 3 -9.06 -3.63 -62.65
CA LYS A 3 -7.73 -3.43 -63.21
C LYS A 3 -6.84 -4.60 -62.79
N HIS A 4 -6.53 -5.41 -63.79
CA HIS A 4 -5.57 -6.52 -63.76
C HIS A 4 -4.15 -5.97 -63.54
N TRP A 5 -3.46 -6.42 -62.52
CA TRP A 5 -2.06 -6.16 -62.27
C TRP A 5 -1.22 -7.29 -62.93
N GLN A 6 -0.27 -6.95 -63.79
CA GLN A 6 0.68 -7.92 -64.39
C GLN A 6 2.07 -7.71 -63.77
N PRO A 7 2.76 -8.78 -63.28
CA PRO A 7 4.11 -8.68 -62.79
C PRO A 7 5.09 -8.89 -63.96
N GLY A 8 5.84 -7.84 -64.31
CA GLY A 8 6.95 -7.87 -65.27
C GLY A 8 8.21 -8.48 -64.61
N GLY A 9 8.38 -9.79 -64.68
CA GLY A 9 9.57 -10.47 -64.24
C GLY A 9 10.68 -10.40 -65.28
N LYS A 10 11.74 -9.60 -65.07
CA LYS A 10 12.97 -9.69 -65.81
C LYS A 10 13.72 -10.96 -65.38
N LYS A 11 13.83 -11.95 -66.32
CA LYS A 11 14.64 -13.16 -66.12
C LYS A 11 16.12 -12.75 -66.15
N VAL A 12 16.76 -12.76 -65.02
CA VAL A 12 18.22 -12.63 -64.88
C VAL A 12 18.84 -14.00 -65.20
N ALA A 13 19.55 -14.08 -66.31
CA ALA A 13 20.29 -15.28 -66.67
C ALA A 13 21.52 -15.40 -65.73
N VAL A 14 21.49 -16.34 -64.81
CA VAL A 14 22.65 -16.72 -64.01
C VAL A 14 23.56 -17.59 -64.84
N ARG A 15 24.73 -17.07 -65.20
CA ARG A 15 25.77 -17.87 -65.84
C ARG A 15 26.36 -18.82 -64.76
N PRO A 16 26.45 -20.13 -65.04
CA PRO A 16 27.15 -21.02 -64.12
C PRO A 16 28.63 -20.69 -64.12
N SER A 17 29.19 -20.26 -63.03
CA SER A 17 30.62 -20.12 -62.81
C SER A 17 31.24 -21.51 -62.79
N ARG A 18 32.16 -21.81 -63.75
CA ARG A 18 32.96 -23.01 -63.73
C ARG A 18 33.92 -22.91 -62.53
N ILE A 19 33.59 -23.60 -61.46
CA ILE A 19 34.49 -23.81 -60.32
C ILE A 19 35.61 -24.74 -60.88
N ARG A 20 36.77 -24.18 -61.12
CA ARG A 20 37.96 -24.89 -61.39
C ARG A 20 38.34 -25.65 -60.13
N ARG A 21 38.15 -26.95 -60.08
CA ARG A 21 38.67 -27.81 -59.01
C ARG A 21 40.12 -28.00 -59.21
N ASP A 22 40.95 -27.18 -58.59
CA ASP A 22 42.36 -27.45 -58.48
C ASP A 22 42.59 -28.69 -57.60
N PRO A 23 43.39 -29.67 -57.97
CA PRO A 23 43.65 -30.82 -57.12
C PRO A 23 44.42 -30.35 -55.88
N VAL A 24 43.73 -30.36 -54.74
CA VAL A 24 44.39 -30.12 -53.48
C VAL A 24 45.50 -31.15 -53.29
N ARG A 25 46.77 -30.71 -53.31
CA ARG A 25 47.89 -31.51 -52.93
C ARG A 25 47.75 -31.92 -51.46
N LEU A 26 47.41 -33.17 -51.22
CA LEU A 26 47.37 -33.80 -49.90
C LEU A 26 48.77 -34.08 -49.32
N ALA A 27 49.76 -33.30 -49.71
CA ALA A 27 51.14 -33.46 -49.26
C ALA A 27 51.36 -32.49 -48.07
N ASN A 28 51.00 -32.87 -46.92
CA ASN A 28 51.40 -32.45 -45.57
C ASN A 28 50.21 -32.40 -44.57
N VAL A 29 49.48 -33.48 -44.50
CA VAL A 29 48.66 -33.65 -43.33
C VAL A 29 49.50 -34.27 -42.22
N PRO A 30 49.88 -33.60 -41.17
CA PRO A 30 50.63 -34.22 -40.07
C PRO A 30 49.78 -35.39 -39.55
N ARG A 31 50.37 -36.60 -39.46
CA ARG A 31 49.75 -37.73 -38.78
C ARG A 31 49.55 -37.30 -37.30
N LEU A 32 48.33 -37.08 -36.93
CA LEU A 32 47.98 -36.88 -35.51
C LEU A 32 48.24 -38.23 -34.84
N ASP A 33 49.18 -38.26 -33.92
CA ASP A 33 49.43 -39.42 -33.08
C ASP A 33 48.24 -39.63 -32.13
N GLU A 34 47.88 -40.85 -31.81
CA GLU A 34 46.71 -41.18 -30.96
C GLU A 34 46.75 -40.49 -29.60
N ALA A 35 47.97 -40.21 -29.10
CA ALA A 35 48.14 -39.48 -27.84
C ALA A 35 47.68 -38.03 -27.91
N SER A 36 47.86 -37.36 -29.08
CA SER A 36 47.37 -35.98 -29.26
C SER A 36 45.84 -35.91 -29.35
N ILE A 37 45.22 -36.94 -29.94
CA ILE A 37 43.73 -37.04 -30.02
C ILE A 37 43.13 -37.29 -28.63
N GLN A 38 43.70 -38.25 -27.87
CA GLN A 38 43.22 -38.51 -26.49
C GLN A 38 43.38 -37.30 -25.57
N LYS A 39 44.47 -36.56 -25.69
CA LYS A 39 44.72 -35.35 -24.90
C LYS A 39 43.73 -34.24 -25.26
N ALA A 40 43.33 -34.10 -26.52
CA ALA A 40 42.32 -33.15 -26.96
C ALA A 40 40.93 -33.51 -26.44
N GLU A 41 40.56 -34.81 -26.44
CA GLU A 41 39.25 -35.27 -25.89
C GLU A 41 39.15 -35.07 -24.36
N LEU A 42 40.19 -35.39 -23.60
CA LEU A 42 40.24 -35.17 -22.17
C LEU A 42 40.13 -33.68 -21.84
N ASN A 43 40.77 -32.81 -22.60
CA ASN A 43 40.71 -31.37 -22.38
C ASN A 43 39.36 -30.77 -22.78
N SER A 44 38.68 -31.34 -23.77
CA SER A 44 37.31 -30.91 -24.14
C SER A 44 36.26 -31.29 -23.08
N ARG A 45 36.36 -32.50 -22.51
CA ARG A 45 35.46 -32.97 -21.43
C ARG A 45 35.64 -32.15 -20.16
N SER A 46 36.87 -31.82 -19.79
CA SER A 46 37.12 -30.98 -18.61
C SER A 46 36.54 -29.57 -18.77
N ARG A 47 36.69 -28.95 -19.94
CA ARG A 47 36.11 -27.62 -20.21
C ARG A 47 34.59 -27.61 -20.18
N GLN A 48 33.93 -28.67 -20.67
CA GLN A 48 32.47 -28.78 -20.59
C GLN A 48 31.96 -28.95 -19.15
N MET A 49 32.66 -29.75 -18.34
CA MET A 49 32.26 -29.92 -16.93
C MET A 49 32.44 -28.63 -16.10
N TRP A 50 33.55 -27.92 -16.29
CA TRP A 50 33.80 -26.66 -15.58
C TRP A 50 32.88 -25.51 -16.05
N GLY A 51 32.53 -25.47 -17.33
CA GLY A 51 31.59 -24.50 -17.87
C GLY A 51 30.18 -24.67 -17.30
N GLY A 52 29.74 -25.92 -17.13
CA GLY A 52 28.44 -26.24 -16.51
C GLY A 52 28.37 -25.84 -15.03
N VAL A 53 29.40 -26.20 -14.25
CA VAL A 53 29.47 -25.87 -12.82
C VAL A 53 29.55 -24.35 -12.58
N ALA A 54 30.35 -23.63 -13.36
CA ALA A 54 30.46 -22.18 -13.27
C ALA A 54 29.14 -21.49 -13.65
N GLY A 55 28.42 -22.03 -14.66
CA GLY A 55 27.10 -21.50 -15.03
C GLY A 55 26.04 -21.68 -13.93
N VAL A 56 25.98 -22.85 -13.31
CA VAL A 56 25.01 -23.14 -12.23
C VAL A 56 25.33 -22.31 -10.99
N LEU A 57 26.60 -22.17 -10.61
CA LEU A 57 27.01 -21.33 -9.49
C LEU A 57 26.73 -19.84 -9.75
N GLY A 58 26.94 -19.36 -10.98
CA GLY A 58 26.63 -18.00 -11.37
C GLY A 58 25.14 -17.70 -11.30
N LEU A 59 24.29 -18.64 -11.75
CA LEU A 59 22.83 -18.52 -11.68
C LEU A 59 22.34 -18.53 -10.23
N ALA A 60 22.89 -19.40 -9.39
CA ALA A 60 22.54 -19.49 -7.98
C ALA A 60 22.91 -18.21 -7.21
N LEU A 61 24.07 -17.63 -7.48
CA LEU A 61 24.50 -16.36 -6.90
C LEU A 61 23.61 -15.19 -7.36
N ALA A 62 23.25 -15.13 -8.64
CA ALA A 62 22.35 -14.11 -9.17
C ALA A 62 20.95 -14.20 -8.55
N MET A 63 20.42 -15.43 -8.38
CA MET A 63 19.15 -15.66 -7.68
C MET A 63 19.22 -15.27 -6.21
N ALA A 64 20.31 -15.58 -5.51
CA ALA A 64 20.51 -15.20 -4.12
C ALA A 64 20.55 -13.67 -3.94
N VAL A 65 21.24 -12.96 -4.83
CA VAL A 65 21.28 -11.48 -4.82
C VAL A 65 19.91 -10.89 -5.10
N LEU A 66 19.13 -11.48 -6.01
CA LEU A 66 17.76 -11.05 -6.31
C LEU A 66 16.83 -11.25 -5.11
N ILE A 67 16.90 -12.41 -4.44
CA ILE A 67 16.08 -12.72 -3.27
C ILE A 67 16.44 -11.77 -2.10
N VAL A 68 17.73 -11.56 -1.84
CA VAL A 68 18.17 -10.64 -0.79
C VAL A 68 17.82 -9.20 -1.13
N GLY A 69 17.97 -8.78 -2.40
CA GLY A 69 17.63 -7.42 -2.85
C GLY A 69 16.13 -7.12 -2.75
N VAL A 70 15.26 -8.06 -3.17
CA VAL A 70 13.81 -7.90 -3.05
C VAL A 70 13.38 -7.97 -1.59
N GLY A 71 13.97 -8.88 -0.79
CA GLY A 71 13.69 -8.98 0.65
C GLY A 71 14.10 -7.71 1.40
N ALA A 72 15.24 -7.11 1.09
CA ALA A 72 15.67 -5.85 1.71
C ALA A 72 14.78 -4.68 1.31
N ALA A 73 14.31 -4.62 0.05
CA ALA A 73 13.39 -3.57 -0.41
C ALA A 73 12.01 -3.66 0.26
N THR A 74 11.49 -4.88 0.49
CA THR A 74 10.20 -5.08 1.18
C THR A 74 10.29 -4.82 2.68
N LEU A 75 11.42 -5.12 3.33
CA LEU A 75 11.66 -4.83 4.74
C LEU A 75 11.91 -3.33 4.99
N SER A 76 12.47 -2.60 4.02
CA SER A 76 12.66 -1.14 4.12
C SER A 76 11.33 -0.36 4.08
N SER A 77 10.24 -0.98 3.63
CA SER A 77 8.91 -0.34 3.58
C SER A 77 8.13 -0.47 4.90
N TYR A 78 8.62 -1.26 5.86
CA TYR A 78 8.03 -1.37 7.18
C TYR A 78 8.66 -0.33 8.10
N ASP A 79 8.02 0.84 8.18
CA ASP A 79 8.35 1.86 9.17
C ASP A 79 7.47 1.65 10.42
N PRO A 80 8.01 1.09 11.51
CA PRO A 80 7.24 0.87 12.73
C PRO A 80 6.76 2.18 13.37
N VAL A 81 7.43 3.30 13.09
CA VAL A 81 7.03 4.63 13.56
C VAL A 81 5.80 5.10 12.78
N ALA A 82 5.76 4.90 11.45
CA ALA A 82 4.59 5.23 10.63
C ALA A 82 3.39 4.35 10.97
N ALA A 83 3.59 3.04 11.21
CA ALA A 83 2.53 2.14 11.67
C ALA A 83 2.01 2.50 13.06
N ALA A 84 2.89 2.90 13.99
CA ALA A 84 2.51 3.37 15.31
C ALA A 84 1.78 4.74 15.27
N ALA A 85 2.13 5.62 14.33
CA ALA A 85 1.44 6.88 14.10
C ALA A 85 0.05 6.66 13.50
N GLN A 86 -0.12 5.68 12.59
CA GLN A 86 -1.42 5.31 12.05
C GLN A 86 -2.34 4.68 13.11
N SER A 87 -1.79 3.88 14.04
CA SER A 87 -2.56 3.29 15.14
C SER A 87 -3.09 4.31 16.16
N LYS A 88 -2.59 5.54 16.13
CA LYS A 88 -3.05 6.67 16.97
C LYS A 88 -4.13 7.52 16.31
N ARG A 89 -4.41 7.34 15.02
CA ARG A 89 -5.44 8.09 14.31
C ARG A 89 -6.82 7.61 14.68
N PHE A 90 -7.73 8.56 14.79
CA PHE A 90 -9.14 8.32 14.99
C PHE A 90 -9.83 8.08 13.65
N GLY A 91 -10.77 7.14 13.63
CA GLY A 91 -11.73 6.92 12.56
C GLY A 91 -13.14 6.86 13.15
N GLN A 92 -14.13 6.58 12.32
CA GLN A 92 -15.49 6.28 12.82
C GLN A 92 -15.57 4.81 13.21
N CYS A 93 -16.13 4.48 14.38
CA CYS A 93 -16.10 3.12 14.93
C CYS A 93 -16.78 2.06 14.05
N TYR A 94 -17.75 2.44 13.23
CA TYR A 94 -18.41 1.52 12.30
C TYR A 94 -17.57 1.18 11.05
N ASN A 95 -16.45 1.89 10.84
CA ASN A 95 -15.54 1.69 9.71
C ASN A 95 -14.20 1.07 10.11
N THR A 96 -13.97 0.82 11.40
CA THR A 96 -12.68 0.38 11.90
C THR A 96 -12.79 -0.36 13.23
N ASP A 97 -11.95 -1.39 13.39
CA ASP A 97 -11.73 -2.06 14.68
C ASP A 97 -10.60 -1.40 15.48
N ALA A 98 -10.22 -0.18 15.10
CA ALA A 98 -9.14 0.55 15.74
C ALA A 98 -9.49 0.90 17.20
N PRO A 99 -8.49 0.87 18.12
CA PRO A 99 -8.70 1.21 19.52
C PRO A 99 -9.02 2.69 19.75
N ASN A 100 -8.85 3.53 18.72
CA ASN A 100 -9.19 4.94 18.73
C ASN A 100 -10.27 5.20 17.66
N CYS A 101 -11.50 5.48 18.07
CA CYS A 101 -12.55 5.77 17.11
C CYS A 101 -13.65 6.64 17.73
N VAL A 102 -14.48 7.24 16.89
CA VAL A 102 -15.61 8.08 17.23
C VAL A 102 -16.90 7.31 16.93
N VAL A 103 -17.75 7.10 17.93
CA VAL A 103 -19.10 6.51 17.78
C VAL A 103 -20.06 7.59 17.28
N ASP A 104 -20.11 8.67 18.02
CA ASP A 104 -20.81 9.92 17.75
C ASP A 104 -20.00 11.09 18.35
N ALA A 105 -20.45 12.33 18.16
CA ALA A 105 -19.68 13.49 18.62
C ALA A 105 -19.51 13.59 20.14
N ASN A 106 -20.32 12.88 20.94
CA ASN A 106 -20.18 12.85 22.38
C ASN A 106 -19.70 11.53 22.97
N THR A 107 -19.37 10.54 22.10
CA THR A 107 -18.92 9.21 22.52
C THR A 107 -17.75 8.76 21.68
N ILE A 108 -16.59 8.59 22.31
CA ILE A 108 -15.34 8.21 21.66
C ILE A 108 -14.67 7.02 22.34
N TYR A 109 -13.84 6.31 21.61
CA TYR A 109 -12.91 5.34 22.17
C TYR A 109 -11.48 5.89 22.06
N VAL A 110 -10.74 5.85 23.17
CA VAL A 110 -9.32 6.19 23.22
C VAL A 110 -8.58 5.01 23.82
N ARG A 111 -7.67 4.40 23.06
CA ARG A 111 -6.92 3.19 23.47
C ARG A 111 -7.83 2.03 23.92
N GLY A 112 -8.98 1.89 23.27
CA GLY A 112 -9.97 0.85 23.57
C GLY A 112 -10.89 1.13 24.75
N ALA A 113 -10.71 2.21 25.49
CA ALA A 113 -11.62 2.64 26.56
C ALA A 113 -12.65 3.63 26.02
N LYS A 114 -13.91 3.44 26.40
CA LYS A 114 -15.04 4.30 25.99
C LYS A 114 -15.14 5.51 26.91
N TYR A 115 -15.26 6.68 26.31
CA TYR A 115 -15.42 7.95 27.01
C TYR A 115 -16.61 8.73 26.45
N ARG A 116 -17.39 9.32 27.35
CA ARG A 116 -18.39 10.32 27.00
C ARG A 116 -17.79 11.71 27.17
N VAL A 117 -17.91 12.53 26.13
CA VAL A 117 -17.34 13.89 26.11
C VAL A 117 -18.22 14.83 26.92
N ALA A 118 -17.60 15.62 27.77
CA ALA A 118 -18.29 16.61 28.64
C ALA A 118 -18.49 17.96 27.94
N GLY A 119 -19.42 18.75 28.46
CA GLY A 119 -19.55 20.18 28.18
C GLY A 119 -20.48 20.55 27.04
N TYR A 120 -21.09 19.57 26.39
CA TYR A 120 -22.10 19.80 25.34
C TYR A 120 -23.00 18.59 25.09
N ALA A 121 -24.14 18.85 24.47
CA ALA A 121 -25.02 17.85 23.87
C ALA A 121 -24.78 17.81 22.35
N ALA A 122 -24.72 16.61 21.78
CA ALA A 122 -24.57 16.37 20.33
C ALA A 122 -25.79 15.63 19.78
N PRO A 123 -26.08 15.76 18.47
CA PRO A 123 -27.12 14.99 17.83
C PRO A 123 -26.74 13.51 17.76
N GLU A 124 -27.71 12.64 17.97
CA GLU A 124 -27.53 11.19 17.97
C GLU A 124 -27.51 10.64 16.54
N ILE A 125 -26.79 9.53 16.33
CA ILE A 125 -26.73 8.84 15.04
C ILE A 125 -27.65 7.63 15.05
N GLN A 126 -27.49 6.74 16.05
CA GLN A 126 -28.21 5.46 16.09
C GLN A 126 -29.62 5.66 16.68
N ASP A 127 -29.75 6.43 17.76
CA ASP A 127 -31.01 6.68 18.45
C ASP A 127 -31.60 8.03 18.04
N ALA A 128 -31.26 8.54 16.85
CA ALA A 128 -31.79 9.79 16.33
C ALA A 128 -33.31 9.78 16.19
N ALA A 129 -33.98 10.80 16.72
CA ALA A 129 -35.44 10.93 16.67
C ALA A 129 -35.97 11.22 15.25
N CYS A 130 -35.09 11.68 14.32
CA CYS A 130 -35.46 11.98 12.94
C CYS A 130 -34.22 11.93 12.00
N ALA A 131 -34.46 11.91 10.68
CA ALA A 131 -33.41 11.90 9.69
C ALA A 131 -32.47 13.14 9.79
N ALA A 132 -33.03 14.32 10.06
CA ALA A 132 -32.28 15.56 10.20
C ALA A 132 -31.31 15.53 11.39
N GLU A 133 -31.67 14.91 12.48
CA GLU A 133 -30.80 14.69 13.64
C GLU A 133 -29.68 13.72 13.27
N ARG A 134 -30.00 12.61 12.65
CA ARG A 134 -29.01 11.62 12.20
C ARG A 134 -27.95 12.23 11.26
N ASP A 135 -28.38 13.00 10.26
CA ASP A 135 -27.48 13.66 9.32
C ASP A 135 -26.55 14.65 10.02
N ARG A 136 -27.08 15.42 10.99
CA ARG A 136 -26.29 16.31 11.84
C ARG A 136 -25.31 15.52 12.73
N GLY A 137 -25.77 14.39 13.30
CA GLY A 137 -24.94 13.50 14.10
C GLY A 137 -23.75 12.94 13.30
N ILE A 138 -23.98 12.52 12.06
CA ILE A 138 -22.92 12.07 11.16
C ILE A 138 -21.92 13.21 10.89
N ALA A 139 -22.41 14.41 10.56
CA ALA A 139 -21.56 15.58 10.35
C ALA A 139 -20.73 15.94 11.60
N ALA A 140 -21.35 15.86 12.79
CA ALA A 140 -20.70 16.10 14.05
C ALA A 140 -19.61 15.05 14.36
N ALA A 141 -19.88 13.77 14.09
CA ALA A 141 -18.91 12.70 14.27
C ALA A 141 -17.70 12.84 13.32
N VAL A 142 -17.93 13.22 12.06
CA VAL A 142 -16.85 13.51 11.08
C VAL A 142 -16.00 14.67 11.60
N LYS A 143 -16.62 15.76 12.06
CA LYS A 143 -15.89 16.90 12.63
C LYS A 143 -15.08 16.51 13.86
N MET A 144 -15.62 15.67 14.74
CA MET A 144 -14.91 15.18 15.92
C MET A 144 -13.67 14.35 15.50
N VAL A 145 -13.77 13.49 14.50
CA VAL A 145 -12.61 12.75 13.93
C VAL A 145 -11.53 13.72 13.47
N ASP A 146 -11.89 14.78 12.75
CA ASP A 146 -10.93 15.78 12.29
C ASP A 146 -10.26 16.52 13.45
N VAL A 147 -11.03 16.91 14.47
CA VAL A 147 -10.52 17.60 15.66
C VAL A 147 -9.54 16.71 16.42
N LEU A 148 -9.92 15.44 16.69
CA LEU A 148 -9.06 14.50 17.42
C LEU A 148 -7.78 14.13 16.66
N ASN A 149 -7.81 14.16 15.34
CA ASN A 149 -6.62 13.94 14.50
C ASN A 149 -5.73 15.19 14.36
N GLY A 150 -6.17 16.33 14.85
CA GLY A 150 -5.44 17.60 14.78
C GLY A 150 -4.26 17.69 15.73
N GLY A 151 -4.13 16.79 16.72
CA GLY A 151 -3.06 16.84 17.72
C GLY A 151 -3.03 15.66 18.68
N THR A 152 -2.41 15.86 19.83
CA THR A 152 -2.33 14.86 20.90
C THR A 152 -3.58 14.92 21.78
N VAL A 153 -4.31 13.81 21.83
CA VAL A 153 -5.56 13.69 22.63
C VAL A 153 -5.23 13.36 24.07
N THR A 154 -5.79 14.16 25.00
CA THR A 154 -5.74 13.94 26.45
C THR A 154 -7.17 13.78 26.98
N VAL A 155 -7.37 12.77 27.82
CA VAL A 155 -8.61 12.53 28.53
C VAL A 155 -8.46 13.05 29.96
N GLY A 156 -9.31 13.98 30.34
CA GLY A 156 -9.36 14.56 31.67
C GLY A 156 -10.02 13.65 32.70
N GLU A 157 -10.05 14.09 33.94
CA GLU A 157 -10.71 13.37 35.02
C GLU A 157 -12.22 13.22 34.78
N ALA A 158 -12.78 12.17 35.38
CA ALA A 158 -14.22 11.90 35.33
C ALA A 158 -15.00 12.99 36.09
N ILE A 159 -16.02 13.53 35.43
CA ILE A 159 -17.01 14.42 36.02
C ILE A 159 -18.40 13.86 35.77
N ARG A 160 -19.43 14.31 36.53
CA ARG A 160 -20.81 13.90 36.32
C ARG A 160 -21.58 15.00 35.61
N ASP A 161 -22.30 14.61 34.55
CA ASP A 161 -23.26 15.52 33.91
C ASP A 161 -24.54 15.70 34.76
N GLU A 162 -25.44 16.56 34.30
CA GLU A 162 -26.74 16.85 34.98
C GLU A 162 -27.62 15.62 35.18
N ASN A 163 -27.41 14.56 34.36
CA ASN A 163 -28.13 13.29 34.45
C ASN A 163 -27.37 12.26 35.30
N GLY A 164 -26.27 12.65 35.97
CA GLY A 164 -25.43 11.79 36.80
C GLY A 164 -24.55 10.82 36.01
N ARG A 165 -24.46 10.94 34.68
CA ARG A 165 -23.60 10.09 33.83
C ARG A 165 -22.14 10.56 33.94
N GLU A 166 -21.23 9.61 33.92
CA GLU A 166 -19.80 9.92 33.89
C GLU A 166 -19.42 10.48 32.51
N THR A 167 -18.74 11.61 32.52
CA THR A 167 -18.28 12.34 31.34
C THR A 167 -16.83 12.79 31.56
N HIS A 168 -16.11 13.07 30.49
CA HIS A 168 -14.71 13.48 30.55
C HIS A 168 -14.47 14.68 29.66
N ARG A 169 -13.67 15.63 30.13
CA ARG A 169 -13.14 16.67 29.27
C ARG A 169 -12.13 16.04 28.33
N ILE A 170 -12.29 16.29 27.05
CA ILE A 170 -11.36 15.83 26.01
C ILE A 170 -10.61 17.04 25.47
N GLU A 171 -9.29 16.93 25.44
CA GLU A 171 -8.42 17.99 24.96
C GLU A 171 -7.55 17.50 23.81
N VAL A 172 -7.28 18.38 22.86
CA VAL A 172 -6.32 18.19 21.76
C VAL A 172 -5.27 19.28 21.88
N ASP A 173 -4.02 18.87 22.12
CA ASP A 173 -2.89 19.77 22.41
C ASP A 173 -3.23 20.78 23.52
N GLY A 174 -3.90 20.32 24.60
CA GLY A 174 -4.30 21.13 25.74
C GLY A 174 -5.50 22.07 25.48
N ARG A 175 -6.20 21.94 24.35
CA ARG A 175 -7.42 22.72 24.03
C ARG A 175 -8.63 21.82 24.12
N ASP A 176 -9.62 22.25 24.89
CA ASP A 176 -10.89 21.56 25.03
C ASP A 176 -11.62 21.48 23.66
N VAL A 177 -12.14 20.29 23.34
CA VAL A 177 -12.87 20.08 22.08
C VAL A 177 -14.29 20.69 22.12
N ALA A 178 -14.88 20.90 23.30
CA ALA A 178 -16.24 21.37 23.43
C ALA A 178 -16.49 22.74 22.78
N PRO A 179 -15.67 23.78 22.98
CA PRO A 179 -15.79 25.03 22.24
C PRO A 179 -15.77 24.87 20.73
N VAL A 180 -14.89 24.00 20.21
CA VAL A 180 -14.73 23.79 18.76
C VAL A 180 -16.01 23.19 18.15
N MET A 181 -16.67 22.27 18.87
CA MET A 181 -17.91 21.64 18.41
C MET A 181 -19.11 22.59 18.52
N LEU A 182 -19.14 23.42 19.55
CA LEU A 182 -20.14 24.46 19.73
C LEU A 182 -20.05 25.55 18.65
N ASP A 183 -18.85 26.05 18.40
CA ASP A 183 -18.61 27.10 17.39
C ASP A 183 -18.88 26.61 15.97
N ALA A 184 -18.69 25.29 15.71
CA ALA A 184 -19.06 24.67 14.44
C ALA A 184 -20.59 24.50 14.26
N GLY A 185 -21.41 24.78 15.28
CA GLY A 185 -22.86 24.57 15.26
C GLY A 185 -23.27 23.09 15.25
N LEU A 186 -22.33 22.20 15.57
CA LEU A 186 -22.51 20.73 15.56
C LEU A 186 -22.74 20.17 16.97
N ALA A 187 -22.76 21.03 17.95
CA ALA A 187 -23.10 20.76 19.34
C ALA A 187 -23.91 21.91 19.93
N ARG A 188 -24.58 21.68 21.08
CA ARG A 188 -25.28 22.67 21.85
C ARG A 188 -24.87 22.56 23.32
N ARG A 189 -25.02 23.63 24.11
CA ARG A 189 -24.70 23.58 25.52
C ARG A 189 -25.63 22.59 26.22
N GLU A 190 -25.11 21.83 27.17
CA GLU A 190 -25.92 20.97 28.05
C GLU A 190 -26.96 21.81 28.77
N GLY A 191 -28.16 21.23 29.02
CA GLY A 191 -29.25 21.93 29.74
C GLY A 191 -29.95 23.01 28.92
N SER A 192 -29.61 23.24 27.66
CA SER A 192 -30.40 24.14 26.82
C SER A 192 -31.66 23.43 26.31
N ASP A 193 -32.85 24.03 26.49
CA ASP A 193 -34.13 23.52 26.02
C ASP A 193 -34.26 23.37 24.49
N SER A 194 -33.23 23.71 23.78
CA SER A 194 -33.19 23.70 22.32
C SER A 194 -32.58 22.44 21.73
N ALA A 195 -32.65 21.31 22.42
CA ALA A 195 -32.12 20.03 21.96
C ALA A 195 -32.91 19.39 20.82
N ASP A 196 -33.91 20.06 20.24
CA ASP A 196 -34.64 19.53 19.10
C ASP A 196 -33.86 19.71 17.80
N TRP A 197 -33.08 18.70 17.48
CA TRP A 197 -32.32 18.60 16.23
C TRP A 197 -33.21 18.37 14.99
N CYS A 198 -34.50 18.06 15.23
CA CYS A 198 -35.46 17.74 14.19
C CYS A 198 -36.18 18.98 13.63
N ARG A 199 -36.10 20.13 14.31
CA ARG A 199 -36.64 21.36 13.76
C ARG A 199 -35.81 21.84 12.58
N ALA A 200 -36.49 22.13 11.47
CA ALA A 200 -35.87 22.83 10.36
C ALA A 200 -35.45 24.24 10.84
N SER A 201 -34.17 24.57 10.64
CA SER A 201 -33.65 25.94 10.83
C SER A 201 -33.96 26.76 9.60
#